data_479e844b6b0aba349d2b6baa25cddcd8
#
_entry.id   479e844b6b0aba349d2b6baa25cddcd8
#
_cell.length_a   1.000
_cell.length_b   1.000
_cell.length_c   1.000
_cell.angle_alpha   90.00
_cell.angle_beta   90.00
_cell.angle_gamma   90.00
#
_symmetry.space_group_name_H-M   'P 1'
#
loop_
_entity.id
_entity.type
_entity.pdbx_description
1 polymer ?
#
loop_
_entity_poly.entity_id
_entity_poly.type
_entity_poly.pdbx_seq_one_letter_code
_entity_poly.pdbx_strand_id
1 'polypeptide(L)'
;EADLEKNSYKHFIYNLDTKNKEIRKLTHSGKEKNSLWLNNNSILFSADRDKDIEEKKKIGETWTIFYALDIKNGGEAYEYMKLPINVTEIKIIDENNFILTADFDNNSLNLNDLKGEEREKAIKQIEENKDYEVLDEIPFWSNGNGFRNKKRNRLYHFDKSNNKLTPISDEYTNVESFNVKENKVIFIGRTYKNKQALTAGLYTYDVKSNKLETIISNNLYDISYANFIEDKIICALSDMKEYGINENHKVCLIDNKNISLLYDNDTWLTCTVGSDCRLGGGKSFKVIGNKLYFLSINSFL
;
A
#
# COMPACT_ATOMS: atom_id res chain seq x y z
N GLU A 1 -10.46 -17.35 -6.14
CA GLU A 1 -10.62 -18.68 -6.72
C GLU A 1 -9.40 -19.03 -7.57
N ALA A 2 -8.85 -20.24 -7.44
CA ALA A 2 -7.74 -20.69 -8.27
C ALA A 2 -8.23 -21.06 -9.68
N ASP A 3 -7.50 -20.63 -10.70
CA ASP A 3 -7.68 -21.05 -12.10
C ASP A 3 -6.49 -21.95 -12.46
N LEU A 4 -6.67 -23.26 -12.30
CA LEU A 4 -5.61 -24.25 -12.50
C LEU A 4 -5.16 -24.36 -13.97
N GLU A 5 -6.04 -24.10 -14.92
CA GLU A 5 -5.71 -24.14 -16.34
C GLU A 5 -4.77 -22.99 -16.74
N LYS A 6 -4.98 -21.82 -16.16
CA LYS A 6 -4.17 -20.60 -16.42
C LYS A 6 -3.04 -20.39 -15.42
N ASN A 7 -2.91 -21.29 -14.44
CA ASN A 7 -1.97 -21.14 -13.32
C ASN A 7 -2.04 -19.72 -12.69
N SER A 8 -3.25 -19.29 -12.37
CA SER A 8 -3.54 -17.94 -11.91
C SER A 8 -4.66 -17.92 -10.87
N TYR A 9 -4.89 -16.75 -10.27
CA TYR A 9 -6.00 -16.55 -9.34
C TYR A 9 -6.99 -15.54 -9.90
N LYS A 10 -8.28 -15.88 -9.83
CA LYS A 10 -9.39 -14.96 -10.05
C LYS A 10 -9.80 -14.36 -8.72
N HIS A 11 -9.96 -13.03 -8.70
CA HIS A 11 -10.39 -12.27 -7.55
C HIS A 11 -11.81 -11.77 -7.76
N PHE A 12 -12.68 -11.99 -6.78
CA PHE A 12 -14.07 -11.54 -6.80
C PHE A 12 -14.39 -10.85 -5.49
N ILE A 13 -15.35 -9.93 -5.54
CA ILE A 13 -15.83 -9.25 -4.33
C ILE A 13 -17.12 -9.92 -3.88
N TYR A 14 -17.16 -10.22 -2.58
CA TYR A 14 -18.33 -10.76 -1.89
C TYR A 14 -18.77 -9.79 -0.79
N ASN A 15 -20.07 -9.68 -0.58
CA ASN A 15 -20.67 -9.00 0.56
C ASN A 15 -21.16 -10.04 1.56
N LEU A 16 -20.78 -9.90 2.84
CA LEU A 16 -21.28 -10.69 3.95
C LEU A 16 -22.21 -9.82 4.80
N ASP A 17 -23.49 -10.18 4.89
CA ASP A 17 -24.36 -9.64 5.91
C ASP A 17 -24.04 -10.29 7.26
N THR A 18 -23.54 -9.49 8.21
CA THR A 18 -23.11 -9.99 9.50
C THR A 18 -24.25 -10.42 10.43
N LYS A 19 -25.51 -10.01 10.15
CA LYS A 19 -26.70 -10.35 10.93
C LYS A 19 -27.23 -11.74 10.58
N ASN A 20 -27.51 -11.95 9.27
CA ASN A 20 -28.10 -13.20 8.78
C ASN A 20 -27.07 -14.20 8.24
N LYS A 21 -25.77 -13.80 8.16
CA LYS A 21 -24.64 -14.59 7.63
C LYS A 21 -24.77 -14.92 6.15
N GLU A 22 -25.59 -14.19 5.41
CA GLU A 22 -25.74 -14.37 3.98
C GLU A 22 -24.53 -13.80 3.23
N ILE A 23 -24.01 -14.59 2.27
CA ILE A 23 -22.90 -14.18 1.41
C ILE A 23 -23.42 -14.00 -0.01
N ARG A 24 -23.21 -12.81 -0.59
CA ARG A 24 -23.57 -12.48 -1.96
C ARG A 24 -22.33 -12.13 -2.78
N LYS A 25 -22.13 -12.79 -3.91
CA LYS A 25 -21.11 -12.42 -4.88
C LYS A 25 -21.52 -11.14 -5.61
N LEU A 26 -20.66 -10.12 -5.60
CA LEU A 26 -20.94 -8.82 -6.18
C LEU A 26 -20.35 -8.62 -7.57
N THR A 27 -19.24 -9.30 -7.88
CA THR A 27 -18.52 -9.13 -9.15
C THR A 27 -18.21 -10.46 -9.82
N HIS A 28 -17.98 -10.45 -11.15
CA HIS A 28 -17.85 -11.67 -11.94
C HIS A 28 -16.66 -11.65 -12.92
N SER A 29 -15.89 -10.56 -13.05
CA SER A 29 -14.79 -10.51 -14.03
C SER A 29 -13.57 -11.31 -13.60
N GLY A 30 -13.38 -11.50 -12.29
CA GLY A 30 -12.22 -12.20 -11.74
C GLY A 30 -10.95 -11.37 -11.71
N LYS A 31 -11.04 -10.08 -12.02
CA LYS A 31 -9.89 -9.14 -12.11
C LYS A 31 -9.95 -8.05 -11.04
N GLU A 32 -10.83 -8.17 -10.05
CA GLU A 32 -11.08 -7.14 -9.03
C GLU A 32 -9.95 -7.10 -7.99
N LYS A 33 -9.53 -5.89 -7.64
CA LYS A 33 -8.49 -5.60 -6.63
C LYS A 33 -8.87 -4.36 -5.81
N ASN A 34 -8.16 -4.09 -4.74
CA ASN A 34 -8.24 -2.84 -3.95
C ASN A 34 -9.67 -2.45 -3.56
N SER A 35 -10.46 -3.41 -3.08
CA SER A 35 -11.86 -3.14 -2.71
C SER A 35 -11.97 -2.45 -1.35
N LEU A 36 -12.79 -1.39 -1.29
CA LEU A 36 -13.10 -0.66 -0.06
C LEU A 36 -14.49 -0.04 -0.13
N TRP A 37 -15.05 0.32 1.03
CA TRP A 37 -16.30 1.05 1.09
C TRP A 37 -16.09 2.50 0.66
N LEU A 38 -16.80 2.94 -0.38
CA LEU A 38 -16.85 4.33 -0.81
C LEU A 38 -17.76 5.15 0.12
N ASN A 39 -18.88 4.54 0.49
CA ASN A 39 -19.85 5.04 1.46
C ASN A 39 -20.67 3.86 2.01
N ASN A 40 -21.76 4.13 2.77
CA ASN A 40 -22.62 3.09 3.36
C ASN A 40 -23.35 2.20 2.34
N ASN A 41 -23.45 2.60 1.09
CA ASN A 41 -24.24 1.90 0.06
C ASN A 41 -23.38 1.42 -1.12
N SER A 42 -22.15 1.91 -1.25
CA SER A 42 -21.34 1.69 -2.45
C SER A 42 -19.93 1.24 -2.09
N ILE A 43 -19.40 0.37 -2.91
CA ILE A 43 -17.99 -0.05 -2.86
C ILE A 43 -17.21 0.55 -4.03
N LEU A 44 -15.93 0.82 -3.78
CA LEU A 44 -14.93 1.18 -4.77
C LEU A 44 -13.97 0.01 -4.95
N PHE A 45 -13.59 -0.31 -6.17
CA PHE A 45 -12.59 -1.35 -6.45
C PHE A 45 -11.90 -1.08 -7.79
N SER A 46 -10.68 -1.57 -7.94
CA SER A 46 -9.98 -1.51 -9.24
C SER A 46 -10.18 -2.82 -10.02
N ALA A 47 -10.25 -2.70 -11.36
CA ALA A 47 -10.30 -3.87 -12.25
C ALA A 47 -9.78 -3.51 -13.66
N ASP A 48 -9.15 -4.50 -14.31
CA ASP A 48 -8.73 -4.40 -15.72
C ASP A 48 -9.89 -4.89 -16.60
N ARG A 49 -10.77 -3.96 -17.02
CA ARG A 49 -11.96 -4.23 -17.85
C ARG A 49 -11.93 -3.54 -19.21
N ASP A 50 -11.09 -2.52 -19.34
CA ASP A 50 -10.95 -1.71 -20.55
C ASP A 50 -9.85 -2.31 -21.46
N LYS A 51 -10.24 -2.78 -22.65
CA LYS A 51 -9.32 -3.40 -23.61
C LYS A 51 -8.29 -2.42 -24.14
N ASP A 52 -8.66 -1.16 -24.35
CA ASP A 52 -7.72 -0.14 -24.84
C ASP A 52 -6.63 0.13 -23.81
N ILE A 53 -6.98 0.09 -22.54
CA ILE A 53 -6.01 0.21 -21.44
C ILE A 53 -5.15 -1.04 -21.31
N GLU A 54 -5.71 -2.23 -21.50
CA GLU A 54 -4.91 -3.46 -21.54
C GLU A 54 -3.85 -3.41 -22.65
N GLU A 55 -4.18 -2.90 -23.85
CA GLU A 55 -3.21 -2.70 -24.94
C GLU A 55 -2.14 -1.65 -24.59
N LYS A 56 -2.53 -0.54 -23.99
CA LYS A 56 -1.59 0.48 -23.51
C LYS A 56 -0.62 -0.05 -22.46
N LYS A 57 -1.10 -0.87 -21.53
CA LYS A 57 -0.25 -1.54 -20.53
C LYS A 57 0.77 -2.48 -21.17
N LYS A 58 0.45 -3.16 -22.28
CA LYS A 58 1.39 -4.04 -22.98
C LYS A 58 2.62 -3.30 -23.55
N ILE A 59 2.48 -2.03 -23.88
CA ILE A 59 3.57 -1.20 -24.38
C ILE A 59 4.30 -0.42 -23.27
N GLY A 60 3.93 -0.66 -22.00
CA GLY A 60 4.62 -0.09 -20.82
C GLY A 60 3.93 1.10 -20.16
N GLU A 61 2.70 1.50 -20.58
CA GLU A 61 1.95 2.49 -19.82
C GLU A 61 1.43 1.90 -18.50
N THR A 62 1.30 2.75 -17.50
CA THR A 62 0.73 2.37 -16.19
C THR A 62 -0.61 3.03 -15.98
N TRP A 63 -1.64 2.21 -15.70
CA TRP A 63 -3.00 2.69 -15.44
C TRP A 63 -3.68 1.87 -14.35
N THR A 64 -4.42 2.54 -13.49
CA THR A 64 -5.40 1.92 -12.58
C THR A 64 -6.74 2.59 -12.77
N ILE A 65 -7.77 1.78 -13.05
CA ILE A 65 -9.16 2.23 -13.16
C ILE A 65 -9.91 1.73 -11.96
N PHE A 66 -10.55 2.65 -11.25
CA PHE A 66 -11.45 2.36 -10.15
C PHE A 66 -12.89 2.47 -10.60
N TYR A 67 -13.68 1.48 -10.20
CA TYR A 67 -15.12 1.37 -10.45
C TYR A 67 -15.87 1.50 -9.14
N ALA A 68 -17.03 2.16 -9.17
CA ALA A 68 -17.98 2.20 -8.07
C ALA A 68 -19.18 1.30 -8.38
N LEU A 69 -19.66 0.58 -7.37
CA LEU A 69 -20.83 -0.30 -7.44
C LEU A 69 -21.76 0.00 -6.28
N ASP A 70 -23.02 0.37 -6.58
CA ASP A 70 -24.07 0.50 -5.58
C ASP A 70 -24.58 -0.89 -5.19
N ILE A 71 -24.33 -1.30 -3.96
CA ILE A 71 -24.70 -2.63 -3.46
C ILE A 71 -26.12 -2.68 -2.88
N LYS A 72 -26.70 -1.51 -2.57
CA LYS A 72 -28.06 -1.40 -2.02
C LYS A 72 -29.11 -1.43 -3.10
N ASN A 73 -28.97 -0.60 -4.14
CA ASN A 73 -29.95 -0.48 -5.22
C ASN A 73 -29.64 -1.45 -6.38
N GLY A 74 -28.44 -2.03 -6.41
CA GLY A 74 -27.98 -2.86 -7.52
C GLY A 74 -27.54 -2.03 -8.72
N GLY A 75 -27.37 -2.69 -9.87
CA GLY A 75 -26.94 -2.05 -11.11
C GLY A 75 -25.54 -2.51 -11.54
N GLU A 76 -25.02 -1.84 -12.57
CA GLU A 76 -23.68 -2.11 -13.09
C GLU A 76 -22.65 -1.18 -12.43
N ALA A 77 -21.43 -1.68 -12.28
CA ALA A 77 -20.31 -0.87 -11.84
C ALA A 77 -19.94 0.15 -12.94
N TYR A 78 -19.75 1.40 -12.56
CA TYR A 78 -19.33 2.47 -13.47
C TYR A 78 -17.91 2.96 -13.13
N GLU A 79 -17.20 3.48 -14.14
CA GLU A 79 -15.89 4.08 -13.94
C GLU A 79 -16.02 5.30 -13.01
N TYR A 80 -15.30 5.25 -11.90
CA TYR A 80 -15.33 6.31 -10.88
C TYR A 80 -14.13 7.26 -11.00
N MET A 81 -12.94 6.69 -11.26
CA MET A 81 -11.71 7.43 -11.50
C MET A 81 -10.67 6.57 -12.22
N LYS A 82 -9.78 7.22 -12.97
CA LYS A 82 -8.71 6.62 -13.74
C LYS A 82 -7.40 7.34 -13.44
N LEU A 83 -6.38 6.57 -13.04
CA LEU A 83 -5.09 7.11 -12.61
C LEU A 83 -3.95 6.60 -13.48
N PRO A 84 -3.01 7.48 -13.93
CA PRO A 84 -1.89 7.10 -14.80
C PRO A 84 -0.72 6.47 -14.01
N ILE A 85 -1.04 5.63 -13.03
CA ILE A 85 -0.10 4.92 -12.16
C ILE A 85 -0.64 3.54 -11.79
N ASN A 86 0.22 2.62 -11.36
CA ASN A 86 -0.16 1.31 -10.86
C ASN A 86 -0.40 1.37 -9.34
N VAL A 87 -1.66 1.57 -8.93
CA VAL A 87 -2.04 1.70 -7.51
C VAL A 87 -1.95 0.35 -6.80
N THR A 88 -1.25 0.32 -5.67
CA THR A 88 -1.07 -0.87 -4.81
C THR A 88 -2.01 -0.89 -3.61
N GLU A 89 -2.25 0.25 -2.96
CA GLU A 89 -3.23 0.41 -1.87
C GLU A 89 -3.87 1.80 -1.97
N ILE A 90 -5.14 1.92 -1.55
CA ILE A 90 -5.87 3.18 -1.53
C ILE A 90 -6.69 3.31 -0.25
N LYS A 91 -6.76 4.53 0.30
CA LYS A 91 -7.65 4.91 1.40
C LYS A 91 -8.35 6.22 1.08
N ILE A 92 -9.57 6.37 1.58
CA ILE A 92 -10.43 7.53 1.36
C ILE A 92 -10.29 8.48 2.54
N ILE A 93 -10.05 9.76 2.27
CA ILE A 93 -10.18 10.86 3.23
C ILE A 93 -11.63 11.36 3.19
N ASP A 94 -12.09 11.75 2.00
CA ASP A 94 -13.44 12.19 1.69
C ASP A 94 -13.79 11.86 0.23
N GLU A 95 -14.91 12.38 -0.29
CA GLU A 95 -15.38 12.11 -1.65
C GLU A 95 -14.44 12.60 -2.78
N ASN A 96 -13.55 13.54 -2.49
CA ASN A 96 -12.61 14.13 -3.45
C ASN A 96 -11.14 13.83 -3.14
N ASN A 97 -10.80 13.42 -1.91
CA ASN A 97 -9.44 13.25 -1.46
C ASN A 97 -9.12 11.79 -1.16
N PHE A 98 -8.14 11.24 -1.88
CA PHE A 98 -7.69 9.86 -1.77
C PHE A 98 -6.20 9.83 -1.48
N ILE A 99 -5.80 8.98 -0.55
CA ILE A 99 -4.40 8.67 -0.29
C ILE A 99 -4.13 7.28 -0.83
N LEU A 100 -3.08 7.15 -1.61
CA LEU A 100 -2.76 5.89 -2.26
C LEU A 100 -1.26 5.66 -2.36
N THR A 101 -0.88 4.40 -2.38
CA THR A 101 0.46 3.99 -2.79
C THR A 101 0.42 3.43 -4.19
N ALA A 102 1.52 3.64 -4.92
CA ALA A 102 1.67 3.11 -6.27
C ALA A 102 3.12 2.73 -6.54
N ASP A 103 3.28 1.77 -7.45
CA ASP A 103 4.60 1.40 -7.96
C ASP A 103 5.25 2.59 -8.66
N PHE A 104 6.48 2.86 -8.29
CA PHE A 104 7.33 3.88 -8.88
C PHE A 104 8.71 3.29 -9.20
N ASP A 105 9.17 3.46 -10.41
CA ASP A 105 10.46 2.98 -10.86
C ASP A 105 11.36 4.17 -11.22
N ASN A 106 12.43 4.36 -10.44
CA ASN A 106 13.39 5.44 -10.67
C ASN A 106 14.22 5.27 -11.97
N ASN A 107 14.22 4.07 -12.55
CA ASN A 107 14.95 3.77 -13.78
C ASN A 107 14.06 3.85 -15.03
N SER A 108 12.74 3.85 -14.85
CA SER A 108 11.79 3.80 -15.96
C SER A 108 11.23 5.18 -16.29
N LEU A 109 11.14 5.46 -17.58
CA LEU A 109 10.41 6.62 -18.07
C LEU A 109 8.91 6.35 -17.97
N ASN A 110 8.16 7.27 -17.36
CA ASN A 110 6.71 7.17 -17.32
C ASN A 110 6.12 7.54 -18.71
N LEU A 111 5.72 6.54 -19.48
CA LEU A 111 5.17 6.76 -20.83
C LEU A 111 3.89 7.60 -20.83
N ASN A 112 3.17 7.67 -19.72
CA ASN A 112 1.95 8.48 -19.60
C ASN A 112 2.23 9.98 -19.69
N ASP A 113 3.44 10.41 -19.31
CA ASP A 113 3.87 11.83 -19.32
C ASP A 113 4.51 12.24 -20.65
N LEU A 114 4.87 11.29 -21.51
CA LEU A 114 5.59 11.52 -22.75
C LEU A 114 4.64 11.62 -23.97
N LYS A 115 5.04 12.42 -24.97
CA LYS A 115 4.28 12.61 -26.20
C LYS A 115 5.22 12.64 -27.43
N GLY A 116 4.65 12.35 -28.60
CA GLY A 116 5.35 12.44 -29.88
C GLY A 116 6.64 11.62 -29.92
N GLU A 117 7.71 12.19 -30.49
CA GLU A 117 8.99 11.50 -30.67
C GLU A 117 9.64 11.01 -29.37
N GLU A 118 9.48 11.73 -28.27
CA GLU A 118 10.03 11.33 -26.97
C GLU A 118 9.37 10.03 -26.47
N ARG A 119 8.06 9.92 -26.66
CA ARG A 119 7.32 8.71 -26.32
C ARG A 119 7.72 7.52 -27.19
N GLU A 120 7.88 7.73 -28.49
CA GLU A 120 8.32 6.68 -29.42
C GLU A 120 9.73 6.17 -29.07
N LYS A 121 10.65 7.08 -28.76
CA LYS A 121 12.01 6.73 -28.29
C LYS A 121 11.98 5.94 -27.00
N ALA A 122 11.12 6.33 -26.04
CA ALA A 122 11.00 5.61 -24.77
C ALA A 122 10.40 4.20 -24.94
N ILE A 123 9.39 4.03 -25.81
CA ILE A 123 8.83 2.71 -26.14
C ILE A 123 9.91 1.80 -26.75
N LYS A 124 10.71 2.33 -27.70
CA LYS A 124 11.80 1.59 -28.32
C LYS A 124 12.86 1.20 -27.29
N GLN A 125 13.21 2.10 -26.37
CA GLN A 125 14.16 1.81 -25.28
C GLN A 125 13.63 0.73 -24.32
N ILE A 126 12.35 0.75 -23.99
CA ILE A 126 11.72 -0.29 -23.16
C ILE A 126 11.82 -1.65 -23.87
N GLU A 127 11.54 -1.71 -25.15
CA GLU A 127 11.62 -2.95 -25.96
C GLU A 127 13.05 -3.46 -26.08
N GLU A 128 14.04 -2.58 -26.29
CA GLU A 128 15.45 -2.93 -26.35
C GLU A 128 15.99 -3.44 -25.01
N ASN A 129 15.48 -2.91 -23.89
CA ASN A 129 15.96 -3.23 -22.55
C ASN A 129 15.24 -4.43 -21.90
N LYS A 130 14.24 -5.03 -22.54
CA LYS A 130 13.41 -6.07 -21.92
C LYS A 130 14.17 -7.36 -21.55
N ASP A 131 15.30 -7.61 -22.22
CA ASP A 131 16.06 -8.84 -22.06
C ASP A 131 17.21 -8.74 -21.05
N TYR A 132 17.42 -7.56 -20.42
CA TYR A 132 18.44 -7.39 -19.39
C TYR A 132 18.02 -6.39 -18.30
N GLU A 133 18.65 -6.49 -17.14
CA GLU A 133 18.40 -5.64 -15.97
C GLU A 133 19.75 -5.13 -15.45
N VAL A 134 19.86 -3.83 -15.17
CA VAL A 134 21.04 -3.24 -14.51
C VAL A 134 20.78 -3.23 -13.02
N LEU A 135 21.60 -3.96 -12.25
CA LEU A 135 21.45 -4.16 -10.82
C LEU A 135 22.52 -3.38 -10.07
N ASP A 136 22.15 -2.27 -9.45
CA ASP A 136 23.04 -1.40 -8.70
C ASP A 136 22.51 -1.06 -7.28
N GLU A 137 21.51 -1.83 -6.81
CA GLU A 137 20.88 -1.69 -5.50
C GLU A 137 20.70 -3.04 -4.80
N ILE A 138 20.77 -3.08 -3.47
CA ILE A 138 20.56 -4.28 -2.64
C ILE A 138 19.38 -4.02 -1.67
N PRO A 139 18.38 -4.94 -1.58
CA PRO A 139 18.20 -6.14 -2.40
C PRO A 139 17.65 -5.78 -3.79
N PHE A 140 18.22 -6.40 -4.82
CA PHE A 140 17.75 -6.20 -6.20
C PHE A 140 16.62 -7.15 -6.60
N TRP A 141 16.40 -8.22 -5.82
CA TRP A 141 15.41 -9.26 -6.09
C TRP A 141 14.70 -9.69 -4.82
N SER A 142 13.43 -10.07 -4.92
CA SER A 142 12.70 -10.72 -3.84
C SER A 142 11.70 -11.75 -4.37
N ASN A 143 11.49 -12.82 -3.57
CA ASN A 143 10.57 -13.88 -3.94
C ASN A 143 9.14 -13.34 -4.14
N GLY A 144 8.50 -13.74 -5.24
CA GLY A 144 7.15 -13.31 -5.62
C GLY A 144 7.05 -11.94 -6.29
N ASN A 145 8.08 -11.06 -6.16
CA ASN A 145 8.08 -9.73 -6.78
C ASN A 145 9.13 -9.56 -7.90
N GLY A 146 10.08 -10.52 -8.02
CA GLY A 146 11.13 -10.43 -9.03
C GLY A 146 12.14 -9.31 -8.77
N PHE A 147 12.60 -8.65 -9.83
CA PHE A 147 13.55 -7.54 -9.74
C PHE A 147 12.92 -6.31 -9.14
N ARG A 148 13.58 -5.76 -8.10
CA ARG A 148 13.13 -4.60 -7.33
C ARG A 148 14.08 -3.41 -7.42
N ASN A 149 15.14 -3.52 -8.20
CA ASN A 149 16.16 -2.49 -8.34
C ASN A 149 15.53 -1.12 -8.58
N LYS A 150 15.74 -0.17 -7.65
CA LYS A 150 15.19 1.20 -7.66
C LYS A 150 13.66 1.32 -7.78
N LYS A 151 12.93 0.22 -7.61
CA LYS A 151 11.47 0.25 -7.54
C LYS A 151 11.01 0.55 -6.11
N ARG A 152 10.04 1.42 -5.98
CA ARG A 152 9.47 1.88 -4.71
C ARG A 152 7.96 1.80 -4.74
N ASN A 153 7.38 1.59 -3.58
CA ASN A 153 5.96 1.83 -3.35
C ASN A 153 5.84 3.26 -2.83
N ARG A 154 5.46 4.21 -3.68
CA ARG A 154 5.46 5.64 -3.39
C ARG A 154 4.09 6.10 -2.94
N LEU A 155 4.02 7.04 -1.98
CA LEU A 155 2.76 7.60 -1.45
C LEU A 155 2.34 8.84 -2.22
N TYR A 156 1.04 8.92 -2.55
CA TYR A 156 0.43 10.02 -3.29
C TYR A 156 -0.86 10.50 -2.62
N HIS A 157 -1.16 11.76 -2.81
CA HIS A 157 -2.48 12.36 -2.62
C HIS A 157 -3.11 12.60 -4.00
N PHE A 158 -4.31 12.06 -4.20
CA PHE A 158 -5.12 12.32 -5.38
C PHE A 158 -6.31 13.20 -5.01
N ASP A 159 -6.34 14.41 -5.57
CA ASP A 159 -7.49 15.33 -5.55
C ASP A 159 -8.32 15.11 -6.80
N LYS A 160 -9.44 14.41 -6.64
CA LYS A 160 -10.36 14.06 -7.72
C LYS A 160 -11.03 15.30 -8.33
N SER A 161 -11.33 16.32 -7.53
CA SER A 161 -12.01 17.54 -8.00
C SER A 161 -11.18 18.30 -9.02
N ASN A 162 -9.86 18.31 -8.83
CA ASN A 162 -8.89 18.96 -9.72
C ASN A 162 -8.18 17.97 -10.65
N ASN A 163 -8.50 16.67 -10.56
CA ASN A 163 -7.79 15.59 -11.24
C ASN A 163 -6.27 15.66 -11.05
N LYS A 164 -5.84 15.96 -9.82
CA LYS A 164 -4.44 16.22 -9.50
C LYS A 164 -3.86 15.12 -8.63
N LEU A 165 -2.79 14.48 -9.12
CA LEU A 165 -2.00 13.50 -8.39
C LEU A 165 -0.73 14.19 -7.88
N THR A 166 -0.52 14.19 -6.55
CA THR A 166 0.62 14.84 -5.90
C THR A 166 1.41 13.80 -5.10
N PRO A 167 2.73 13.59 -5.35
CA PRO A 167 3.55 12.72 -4.53
C PRO A 167 3.73 13.32 -3.13
N ILE A 168 3.58 12.49 -2.09
CA ILE A 168 3.81 12.84 -0.70
C ILE A 168 5.20 12.40 -0.27
N SER A 169 5.56 11.14 -0.55
CA SER A 169 6.87 10.61 -0.20
C SER A 169 7.91 10.96 -1.26
N ASP A 170 9.16 11.00 -0.82
CA ASP A 170 10.33 11.12 -1.70
C ASP A 170 10.44 9.92 -2.66
N GLU A 171 11.08 10.11 -3.80
CA GLU A 171 11.22 9.08 -4.86
C GLU A 171 12.07 7.89 -4.43
N TYR A 172 12.97 8.06 -3.45
CA TYR A 172 13.79 6.99 -2.88
C TYR A 172 13.18 6.33 -1.65
N THR A 173 12.01 6.78 -1.22
CA THR A 173 11.30 6.23 -0.07
C THR A 173 10.35 5.12 -0.49
N ASN A 174 10.63 3.89 -0.04
CA ASN A 174 9.67 2.78 -0.13
C ASN A 174 8.70 2.86 1.04
N VAL A 175 7.44 3.16 0.78
CA VAL A 175 6.37 3.20 1.79
C VAL A 175 5.89 1.78 2.06
N GLU A 176 6.02 1.34 3.31
CA GLU A 176 5.66 -0.01 3.75
C GLU A 176 4.21 -0.10 4.20
N SER A 177 3.73 0.94 4.86
CA SER A 177 2.33 1.05 5.28
C SER A 177 1.93 2.50 5.50
N PHE A 178 0.65 2.78 5.39
CA PHE A 178 0.09 4.08 5.75
C PHE A 178 -1.30 3.94 6.38
N ASN A 179 -1.69 4.90 7.19
CA ASN A 179 -3.02 5.03 7.76
C ASN A 179 -3.53 6.46 7.63
N VAL A 180 -4.85 6.62 7.64
CA VAL A 180 -5.52 7.91 7.56
C VAL A 180 -6.45 8.10 8.74
N LYS A 181 -6.52 9.31 9.25
CA LYS A 181 -7.50 9.76 10.24
C LYS A 181 -7.88 11.18 9.91
N GLU A 182 -9.14 11.40 9.53
CA GLU A 182 -9.60 12.70 9.05
C GLU A 182 -8.72 13.21 7.90
N ASN A 183 -8.11 14.39 8.02
CA ASN A 183 -7.21 14.97 7.02
C ASN A 183 -5.72 14.63 7.24
N LYS A 184 -5.42 13.75 8.20
CA LYS A 184 -4.05 13.37 8.53
C LYS A 184 -3.71 12.00 8.01
N VAL A 185 -2.50 11.87 7.48
CA VAL A 185 -1.90 10.62 7.03
C VAL A 185 -0.70 10.33 7.90
N ILE A 186 -0.52 9.08 8.30
CA ILE A 186 0.70 8.59 8.92
C ILE A 186 1.25 7.47 8.06
N PHE A 187 2.55 7.44 7.82
CA PHE A 187 3.16 6.37 7.03
C PHE A 187 4.56 6.02 7.52
N ILE A 188 4.91 4.76 7.30
CA ILE A 188 6.23 4.19 7.53
C ILE A 188 6.93 4.08 6.18
N GLY A 189 8.17 4.55 6.09
CA GLY A 189 8.93 4.51 4.86
C GLY A 189 10.41 4.29 5.08
N ARG A 190 11.05 3.48 4.23
CA ARG A 190 12.51 3.27 4.19
C ARG A 190 13.07 4.06 3.03
N THR A 191 13.91 5.03 3.33
CA THR A 191 14.58 5.85 2.31
C THR A 191 15.99 5.32 2.07
N TYR A 192 16.30 4.94 0.83
CA TYR A 192 17.62 4.41 0.46
C TYR A 192 17.87 4.54 -1.05
N LYS A 193 19.15 4.56 -1.46
CA LYS A 193 19.56 4.67 -2.88
C LYS A 193 20.27 3.41 -3.38
N ASN A 194 21.23 2.88 -2.64
CA ASN A 194 22.07 1.76 -3.10
C ASN A 194 21.88 0.51 -2.25
N LYS A 195 21.57 0.69 -0.96
CA LYS A 195 21.35 -0.41 -0.02
C LYS A 195 20.17 -0.07 0.87
N GLN A 196 19.22 -1.00 0.94
CA GLN A 196 18.06 -0.85 1.81
C GLN A 196 18.49 -0.72 3.27
N ALA A 197 17.97 0.31 3.95
CA ALA A 197 18.14 0.47 5.38
C ALA A 197 17.34 -0.62 6.14
N LEU A 198 17.90 -1.08 7.26
CA LEU A 198 17.17 -1.96 8.20
C LEU A 198 16.14 -1.16 9.01
N THR A 199 16.40 0.12 9.21
CA THR A 199 15.53 1.06 9.93
C THR A 199 14.56 1.76 8.99
N ALA A 200 13.46 2.28 9.54
CA ALA A 200 12.44 3.03 8.84
C ALA A 200 12.20 4.40 9.46
N GLY A 201 11.73 5.34 8.68
CA GLY A 201 11.19 6.61 9.15
C GLY A 201 9.69 6.53 9.40
N LEU A 202 9.22 7.37 10.33
CA LEU A 202 7.81 7.60 10.58
C LEU A 202 7.47 9.05 10.25
N TYR A 203 6.45 9.23 9.43
CA TYR A 203 6.07 10.52 8.87
C TYR A 203 4.59 10.77 9.05
N THR A 204 4.21 12.05 9.17
CA THR A 204 2.82 12.49 9.07
C THR A 204 2.66 13.52 7.96
N TYR A 205 1.52 13.49 7.30
CA TYR A 205 1.16 14.46 6.27
C TYR A 205 -0.25 14.99 6.54
N ASP A 206 -0.40 16.30 6.48
CA ASP A 206 -1.69 16.97 6.60
C ASP A 206 -2.18 17.39 5.21
N VAL A 207 -3.31 16.82 4.78
CA VAL A 207 -3.85 17.01 3.42
C VAL A 207 -4.28 18.46 3.17
N LYS A 208 -4.79 19.16 4.18
CA LYS A 208 -5.27 20.54 4.02
C LYS A 208 -4.14 21.56 3.87
N SER A 209 -3.10 21.40 4.68
CA SER A 209 -1.94 22.31 4.67
C SER A 209 -0.83 21.85 3.72
N ASN A 210 -0.93 20.65 3.15
CA ASN A 210 0.13 19.98 2.36
C ASN A 210 1.47 19.88 3.11
N LYS A 211 1.42 19.76 4.45
CA LYS A 211 2.60 19.74 5.31
C LYS A 211 3.02 18.32 5.62
N LEU A 212 4.23 17.95 5.20
CA LEU A 212 4.91 16.72 5.60
C LEU A 212 5.78 16.98 6.82
N GLU A 213 5.70 16.11 7.82
CA GLU A 213 6.49 16.19 9.05
C GLU A 213 7.14 14.84 9.36
N THR A 214 8.43 14.86 9.73
CA THR A 214 9.15 13.69 10.22
C THR A 214 8.94 13.54 11.72
N ILE A 215 8.37 12.43 12.13
CA ILE A 215 8.13 12.07 13.54
C ILE A 215 9.33 11.26 14.07
N ILE A 216 9.79 10.26 13.32
CA ILE A 216 10.99 9.47 13.60
C ILE A 216 11.84 9.46 12.35
N SER A 217 13.13 9.76 12.50
CA SER A 217 14.09 9.72 11.39
C SER A 217 14.38 8.29 10.94
N ASN A 218 14.73 8.11 9.67
CA ASN A 218 14.93 6.81 8.99
C ASN A 218 16.14 6.00 9.48
N ASN A 219 16.83 6.40 10.53
CA ASN A 219 18.08 5.78 11.00
C ASN A 219 18.05 5.33 12.48
N LEU A 220 16.89 5.32 13.12
CA LEU A 220 16.79 5.09 14.56
C LEU A 220 16.14 3.75 14.92
N TYR A 221 15.06 3.38 14.24
CA TYR A 221 14.24 2.23 14.61
C TYR A 221 13.83 1.43 13.37
N ASP A 222 13.65 0.13 13.54
CA ASP A 222 12.79 -0.68 12.69
C ASP A 222 11.34 -0.51 13.17
N ILE A 223 10.41 -0.18 12.26
CA ILE A 223 9.02 0.16 12.60
C ILE A 223 8.10 -0.72 11.78
N SER A 224 7.33 -1.58 12.41
CA SER A 224 6.42 -2.51 11.74
C SER A 224 4.96 -2.04 11.70
N TYR A 225 4.57 -1.13 12.59
CA TYR A 225 3.21 -0.60 12.66
C TYR A 225 3.19 0.83 13.18
N ALA A 226 2.30 1.65 12.62
CA ALA A 226 1.97 2.97 13.18
C ALA A 226 0.52 3.37 12.85
N ASN A 227 -0.15 4.00 13.79
CA ASN A 227 -1.48 4.57 13.60
C ASN A 227 -1.72 5.72 14.57
N PHE A 228 -2.75 6.52 14.27
CA PHE A 228 -3.26 7.50 15.22
C PHE A 228 -4.12 6.81 16.29
N ILE A 229 -3.96 7.25 17.54
CA ILE A 229 -4.81 6.91 18.65
C ILE A 229 -5.11 8.21 19.41
N GLU A 230 -6.39 8.63 19.39
CA GLU A 230 -6.78 9.99 19.82
C GLU A 230 -5.93 11.04 19.07
N ASP A 231 -5.22 11.91 19.78
CA ASP A 231 -4.31 12.94 19.28
C ASP A 231 -2.84 12.52 19.22
N LYS A 232 -2.55 11.25 19.59
CA LYS A 232 -1.22 10.66 19.68
C LYS A 232 -0.98 9.62 18.59
N ILE A 233 0.23 9.09 18.57
CA ILE A 233 0.62 8.00 17.65
C ILE A 233 0.93 6.76 18.47
N ILE A 234 0.35 5.62 18.09
CA ILE A 234 0.71 4.30 18.59
C ILE A 234 1.54 3.58 17.53
N CYS A 235 2.65 2.98 17.92
CA CYS A 235 3.54 2.28 17.00
C CYS A 235 4.11 1.01 17.61
N ALA A 236 4.57 0.09 16.74
CA ALA A 236 5.38 -1.06 17.11
C ALA A 236 6.77 -0.87 16.48
N LEU A 237 7.81 -0.82 17.32
CA LEU A 237 9.17 -0.52 16.88
C LEU A 237 10.22 -1.29 17.71
N SER A 238 11.40 -1.45 17.11
CA SER A 238 12.63 -1.97 17.76
C SER A 238 13.80 -1.05 17.43
N ASP A 239 14.69 -0.81 18.39
CA ASP A 239 15.98 -0.13 18.17
C ASP A 239 17.10 -1.09 17.78
N MET A 240 16.80 -2.39 17.70
CA MET A 240 17.70 -3.48 17.29
C MET A 240 19.04 -3.54 18.05
N LYS A 241 19.09 -3.03 19.29
CA LYS A 241 20.35 -2.98 20.04
C LYS A 241 20.72 -4.28 20.73
N GLU A 242 19.73 -5.05 21.15
CA GLU A 242 19.95 -6.24 21.96
C GLU A 242 20.11 -7.49 21.09
N TYR A 243 19.18 -7.71 20.14
CA TYR A 243 19.15 -8.90 19.28
C TYR A 243 19.23 -8.60 17.79
N GLY A 244 19.57 -7.35 17.40
CA GLY A 244 19.64 -6.92 16.02
C GLY A 244 18.31 -7.06 15.30
N ILE A 245 18.34 -7.55 14.07
CA ILE A 245 17.12 -7.72 13.23
C ILE A 245 16.13 -8.76 13.77
N ASN A 246 16.54 -9.56 14.75
CA ASN A 246 15.68 -10.57 15.39
C ASN A 246 15.00 -10.05 16.65
N GLU A 247 15.23 -8.79 17.03
CA GLU A 247 14.59 -8.18 18.18
C GLU A 247 13.10 -7.96 17.93
N ASN A 248 12.25 -8.47 18.85
CA ASN A 248 10.82 -8.28 18.76
C ASN A 248 10.43 -6.81 18.95
N HIS A 249 9.45 -6.35 18.18
CA HIS A 249 8.96 -4.99 18.27
C HIS A 249 8.19 -4.77 19.57
N LYS A 250 8.42 -3.61 20.19
CA LYS A 250 7.74 -3.15 21.41
C LYS A 250 6.64 -2.17 21.02
N VAL A 251 5.50 -2.22 21.72
CA VAL A 251 4.43 -1.24 21.48
C VAL A 251 4.73 0.04 22.26
N CYS A 252 4.80 1.15 21.54
CA CYS A 252 5.14 2.46 22.08
C CYS A 252 4.07 3.49 21.73
N LEU A 253 3.92 4.49 22.61
CA LEU A 253 3.13 5.69 22.38
C LEU A 253 4.05 6.87 22.09
N ILE A 254 3.73 7.65 21.07
CA ILE A 254 4.44 8.89 20.73
C ILE A 254 3.51 10.07 21.02
N ASP A 255 3.95 10.93 21.93
CA ASP A 255 3.28 12.17 22.32
C ASP A 255 4.28 13.32 22.19
N ASN A 256 4.00 14.31 21.34
CA ASN A 256 4.90 15.44 21.09
C ASN A 256 6.36 15.01 20.82
N LYS A 257 6.57 13.96 20.03
CA LYS A 257 7.87 13.32 19.70
C LYS A 257 8.54 12.57 20.87
N ASN A 258 7.94 12.53 22.06
CA ASN A 258 8.41 11.69 23.15
C ASN A 258 7.88 10.27 22.98
N ILE A 259 8.77 9.28 22.96
CA ILE A 259 8.43 7.87 22.83
C ILE A 259 8.36 7.25 24.22
N SER A 260 7.23 6.65 24.56
CA SER A 260 7.02 5.94 25.82
C SER A 260 6.63 4.49 25.55
N LEU A 261 7.26 3.56 26.26
CA LEU A 261 6.98 2.13 26.19
C LEU A 261 5.62 1.82 26.81
N LEU A 262 4.76 1.09 26.12
CA LEU A 262 3.46 0.62 26.63
C LEU A 262 3.44 -0.91 26.86
N TYR A 263 4.10 -1.67 25.98
CA TYR A 263 4.08 -3.13 26.03
C TYR A 263 5.39 -3.70 25.49
N ASP A 264 5.99 -4.58 26.30
CA ASP A 264 7.19 -5.34 25.99
C ASP A 264 7.08 -6.71 26.68
N ASN A 265 6.78 -7.74 25.92
CA ASN A 265 6.67 -9.12 26.41
C ASN A 265 7.58 -10.07 25.64
N ASP A 266 8.51 -9.51 24.88
CA ASP A 266 9.39 -10.26 23.99
C ASP A 266 8.65 -11.31 23.13
N THR A 267 7.51 -10.89 22.57
CA THR A 267 6.66 -11.75 21.73
C THR A 267 6.55 -11.19 20.32
N TRP A 268 6.51 -12.07 19.34
CA TRP A 268 6.33 -11.65 17.94
C TRP A 268 4.89 -11.18 17.72
N LEU A 269 4.74 -9.89 17.33
CA LEU A 269 3.45 -9.22 17.12
C LEU A 269 2.93 -9.50 15.70
N THR A 270 2.32 -10.67 15.50
CA THR A 270 1.83 -11.13 14.20
C THR A 270 0.58 -12.01 14.32
N CYS A 271 -0.10 -12.23 13.20
CA CYS A 271 -1.24 -13.14 13.08
C CYS A 271 -0.94 -14.35 12.18
N THR A 272 0.30 -14.58 11.75
CA THR A 272 0.63 -15.69 10.87
C THR A 272 1.61 -16.65 11.51
N VAL A 273 1.38 -17.95 11.28
CA VAL A 273 2.42 -18.96 11.44
C VAL A 273 3.24 -18.97 10.15
N GLY A 274 4.56 -18.88 10.27
CA GLY A 274 5.46 -18.91 9.11
C GLY A 274 5.36 -20.24 8.39
N SER A 275 4.85 -20.25 7.16
CA SER A 275 4.86 -21.38 6.25
C SER A 275 4.86 -20.86 4.81
N ASP A 276 5.22 -21.72 3.85
CA ASP A 276 5.16 -21.39 2.42
C ASP A 276 3.71 -21.20 1.94
N CYS A 277 2.74 -21.75 2.67
CA CYS A 277 1.31 -21.59 2.40
C CYS A 277 0.71 -20.54 3.32
N ARG A 278 0.35 -19.38 2.78
CA ARG A 278 -0.39 -18.33 3.50
C ARG A 278 -1.88 -18.50 3.26
N LEU A 279 -2.54 -19.18 4.18
CA LEU A 279 -4.00 -19.30 4.18
C LEU A 279 -4.60 -18.17 5.02
N GLY A 280 -4.92 -17.09 4.34
CA GLY A 280 -5.45 -15.91 4.97
C GLY A 280 -4.34 -15.11 5.68
N GLY A 281 -4.69 -14.00 6.21
CA GLY A 281 -3.82 -13.10 6.94
C GLY A 281 -4.61 -11.83 7.17
N GLY A 282 -5.17 -11.68 8.37
CA GLY A 282 -5.75 -10.42 8.81
C GLY A 282 -4.66 -9.43 9.19
N LYS A 283 -5.05 -8.20 9.46
CA LYS A 283 -4.16 -7.21 10.05
C LYS A 283 -3.85 -7.61 11.48
N SER A 284 -2.57 -7.69 11.84
CA SER A 284 -2.14 -8.01 13.21
C SER A 284 -2.51 -6.93 14.22
N PHE A 285 -2.75 -5.71 13.76
CA PHE A 285 -3.04 -4.55 14.60
C PHE A 285 -4.32 -3.84 14.15
N LYS A 286 -5.11 -3.35 15.13
CA LYS A 286 -6.30 -2.53 14.89
C LYS A 286 -6.52 -1.54 16.03
N VAL A 287 -6.62 -0.25 15.70
CA VAL A 287 -7.08 0.79 16.63
C VAL A 287 -8.60 0.91 16.54
N ILE A 288 -9.28 0.90 17.68
CA ILE A 288 -10.73 1.14 17.81
C ILE A 288 -10.93 2.08 18.99
N GLY A 289 -11.38 3.31 18.70
CA GLY A 289 -11.46 4.36 19.71
C GLY A 289 -10.10 4.67 20.32
N ASN A 290 -9.98 4.54 21.63
CA ASN A 290 -8.73 4.75 22.38
C ASN A 290 -7.97 3.45 22.72
N LYS A 291 -8.28 2.35 22.04
CA LYS A 291 -7.67 1.04 22.29
C LYS A 291 -6.95 0.49 21.08
N LEU A 292 -5.77 -0.08 21.32
CA LEU A 292 -5.05 -0.91 20.35
C LEU A 292 -5.36 -2.38 20.64
N TYR A 293 -5.83 -3.08 19.61
CA TYR A 293 -5.94 -4.56 19.60
C TYR A 293 -4.83 -5.10 18.71
N PHE A 294 -4.12 -6.11 19.18
CA PHE A 294 -3.08 -6.78 18.41
C PHE A 294 -3.03 -8.26 18.69
N LEU A 295 -2.44 -9.00 17.78
CA LEU A 295 -2.18 -10.42 17.91
C LEU A 295 -0.71 -10.63 18.21
N SER A 296 -0.42 -11.57 19.12
CA SER A 296 0.95 -11.99 19.43
C SER A 296 1.03 -13.51 19.48
N ILE A 297 2.19 -14.03 19.12
CA ILE A 297 2.48 -15.45 19.22
C ILE A 297 3.22 -15.68 20.54
N ASN A 298 2.57 -16.44 21.45
CA ASN A 298 3.22 -16.93 22.66
C ASN A 298 3.70 -18.35 22.39
N SER A 299 4.98 -18.64 22.63
CA SER A 299 5.46 -20.00 22.72
C SER A 299 4.93 -20.59 24.03
N PHE A 300 4.04 -21.57 23.95
CA PHE A 300 3.77 -22.45 25.07
C PHE A 300 4.93 -23.45 25.16
N LEU A 301 5.72 -23.38 26.20
CA LEU A 301 6.63 -24.43 26.61
C LEU A 301 5.86 -25.56 27.31
#